data_b95545e74891c58f0746d07cdd758a52
#
_entry.id   b95545e74891c58f0746d07cdd758a52
#
_cell.length_a   1.000
_cell.length_b   1.000
_cell.length_c   1.000
_cell.angle_alpha   90.00
_cell.angle_beta   90.00
_cell.angle_gamma   90.00
#
_symmetry.space_group_name_H-M   'P 1'
#
loop_
_entity.id
_entity.type
_entity.pdbx_description
1 polymer ?
#
loop_
_entity_poly.entity_id
_entity_poly.type
_entity_poly.pdbx_seq_one_letter_code
_entity_poly.pdbx_strand_id
1 'polypeptide(L)'
;MNNQSITSNALLKRLQTFEFLRGLDHEILATLAKSAIWKVFAPDAVVFWEGDTETNLYYLQYGSLKVLKTSSEGREQVLRFLDAGEIFNEIGVFAKRANPATAIALEESGIWLLPRQALEDVLLAHPRTALQIMETMADRFISLVALTADLSLRTVEARFAKLLLEQAEGDVIERRRWTTQAEMASHLGTVADVLSRVIRELTKVGIVEMDKQHIRILDREELTKRAMI
;
A
#
# COMPACT_ATOMS: atom_id res chain seq x y z
N MET A 1 15.18 3.12 -30.68
CA MET A 1 15.57 2.46 -29.42
C MET A 1 14.33 2.39 -28.56
N ASN A 2 13.94 1.20 -28.18
CA ASN A 2 12.60 0.88 -27.67
C ASN A 2 12.38 1.51 -26.27
N ASN A 3 11.22 2.09 -26.03
CA ASN A 3 10.81 2.65 -24.74
C ASN A 3 10.96 1.64 -23.57
N GLN A 4 10.87 0.34 -23.86
CA GLN A 4 11.11 -0.76 -22.92
C GLN A 4 12.56 -0.86 -22.42
N SER A 5 13.58 -0.56 -23.23
CA SER A 5 14.99 -0.68 -22.80
C SER A 5 15.41 0.42 -21.84
N ILE A 6 14.89 1.63 -22.01
CA ILE A 6 15.13 2.75 -21.09
C ILE A 6 14.44 2.48 -19.75
N THR A 7 13.26 1.88 -19.80
CA THR A 7 12.46 1.56 -18.62
C THR A 7 13.06 0.38 -17.83
N SER A 8 13.60 -0.65 -18.51
CA SER A 8 14.28 -1.78 -17.84
C SER A 8 15.55 -1.36 -17.09
N ASN A 9 16.30 -0.39 -17.62
CA ASN A 9 17.44 0.19 -16.90
C ASN A 9 17.01 1.01 -15.67
N ALA A 10 15.87 1.69 -15.72
CA ALA A 10 15.31 2.36 -14.57
C ALA A 10 14.84 1.36 -13.50
N LEU A 11 14.18 0.26 -13.92
CA LEU A 11 13.83 -0.83 -13.01
C LEU A 11 15.07 -1.44 -12.35
N LEU A 12 16.12 -1.75 -13.13
CA LEU A 12 17.35 -2.33 -12.60
C LEU A 12 17.95 -1.49 -11.47
N LYS A 13 18.04 -0.17 -11.66
CA LYS A 13 18.51 0.76 -10.62
C LYS A 13 17.62 0.72 -9.37
N ARG A 14 16.33 0.54 -9.53
CA ARG A 14 15.40 0.42 -8.41
C ARG A 14 15.48 -0.94 -7.72
N LEU A 15 15.61 -2.03 -8.46
CA LEU A 15 15.81 -3.36 -7.86
C LEU A 15 17.03 -3.39 -6.92
N GLN A 16 18.08 -2.64 -7.23
CA GLN A 16 19.27 -2.49 -6.38
C GLN A 16 18.98 -1.77 -5.05
N THR A 17 17.92 -0.98 -4.97
CA THR A 17 17.54 -0.26 -3.75
C THR A 17 16.62 -1.07 -2.82
N PHE A 18 16.03 -2.16 -3.31
CA PHE A 18 15.19 -3.01 -2.48
C PHE A 18 16.00 -3.77 -1.46
N GLU A 19 15.58 -3.69 -0.21
CA GLU A 19 16.30 -4.30 0.90
C GLU A 19 16.52 -5.80 0.70
N PHE A 20 15.49 -6.51 0.26
CA PHE A 20 15.56 -7.97 0.03
C PHE A 20 16.33 -8.39 -1.23
N LEU A 21 16.63 -7.46 -2.15
CA LEU A 21 17.49 -7.71 -3.32
C LEU A 21 18.90 -7.10 -3.15
N ARG A 22 19.13 -6.41 -2.04
CA ARG A 22 20.43 -5.81 -1.73
C ARG A 22 21.50 -6.90 -1.58
N GLY A 23 22.56 -6.77 -2.35
CA GLY A 23 23.66 -7.73 -2.36
C GLY A 23 23.56 -8.82 -3.44
N LEU A 24 22.55 -8.79 -4.30
CA LEU A 24 22.53 -9.59 -5.52
C LEU A 24 23.41 -8.95 -6.60
N ASP A 25 24.09 -9.81 -7.36
CA ASP A 25 24.92 -9.40 -8.47
C ASP A 25 24.12 -8.66 -9.55
N HIS A 26 24.76 -7.70 -10.19
CA HIS A 26 24.14 -6.88 -11.25
C HIS A 26 23.55 -7.72 -12.39
N GLU A 27 24.19 -8.84 -12.76
CA GLU A 27 23.69 -9.74 -13.83
C GLU A 27 22.39 -10.42 -13.46
N ILE A 28 22.23 -10.79 -12.19
CA ILE A 28 21.00 -11.41 -11.67
C ILE A 28 19.86 -10.40 -11.68
N LEU A 29 20.11 -9.20 -11.18
CA LEU A 29 19.13 -8.12 -11.20
C LEU A 29 18.77 -7.70 -12.63
N ALA A 30 19.74 -7.71 -13.56
CA ALA A 30 19.50 -7.44 -14.97
C ALA A 30 18.63 -8.52 -15.62
N THR A 31 18.83 -9.78 -15.27
CA THR A 31 18.01 -10.89 -15.74
C THR A 31 16.56 -10.77 -15.21
N LEU A 32 16.39 -10.45 -13.93
CA LEU A 32 15.09 -10.21 -13.32
C LEU A 32 14.39 -9.00 -13.99
N ALA A 33 15.11 -7.91 -14.23
CA ALA A 33 14.58 -6.73 -14.91
C ALA A 33 14.17 -7.01 -16.37
N LYS A 34 14.87 -7.89 -17.07
CA LYS A 34 14.53 -8.29 -18.45
C LYS A 34 13.27 -9.15 -18.52
N SER A 35 12.98 -9.95 -17.50
CA SER A 35 11.77 -10.77 -17.41
C SER A 35 10.54 -9.97 -16.99
N ALA A 36 10.72 -8.76 -16.49
CA ALA A 36 9.65 -7.91 -16.01
C ALA A 36 8.79 -7.36 -17.15
N ILE A 37 7.48 -7.31 -16.93
CA ILE A 37 6.48 -6.79 -17.87
C ILE A 37 6.02 -5.43 -17.36
N TRP A 38 6.10 -4.41 -18.23
CA TRP A 38 5.60 -3.07 -17.90
C TRP A 38 4.13 -2.91 -18.26
N LYS A 39 3.34 -2.38 -17.33
CA LYS A 39 1.94 -1.99 -17.58
C LYS A 39 1.63 -0.63 -16.97
N VAL A 40 0.71 0.10 -17.62
CA VAL A 40 0.15 1.36 -17.11
C VAL A 40 -1.33 1.13 -16.88
N PHE A 41 -1.81 1.57 -15.72
CA PHE A 41 -3.20 1.47 -15.31
C PHE A 41 -3.79 2.87 -15.17
N ALA A 42 -4.96 3.08 -15.76
CA ALA A 42 -5.72 4.32 -15.60
C ALA A 42 -6.27 4.43 -14.17
N PRO A 43 -6.67 5.63 -13.72
CA PRO A 43 -7.42 5.77 -12.49
C PRO A 43 -8.63 4.81 -12.44
N ASP A 44 -8.88 4.23 -11.27
CA ASP A 44 -9.93 3.25 -11.00
C ASP A 44 -9.80 1.90 -11.74
N ALA A 45 -8.72 1.69 -12.50
CA ALA A 45 -8.46 0.41 -13.14
C ALA A 45 -8.01 -0.65 -12.12
N VAL A 46 -8.51 -1.87 -12.30
CA VAL A 46 -8.11 -3.01 -11.48
C VAL A 46 -6.78 -3.57 -11.98
N VAL A 47 -5.82 -3.69 -11.08
CA VAL A 47 -4.50 -4.28 -11.35
C VAL A 47 -4.60 -5.80 -11.32
N PHE A 48 -5.28 -6.35 -10.33
CA PHE A 48 -5.69 -7.75 -10.22
C PHE A 48 -6.90 -7.88 -9.29
N TRP A 49 -7.69 -8.91 -9.52
CA TRP A 49 -8.84 -9.23 -8.69
C TRP A 49 -8.51 -10.20 -7.56
N GLU A 50 -9.27 -10.11 -6.48
CA GLU A 50 -9.39 -11.21 -5.53
C GLU A 50 -9.83 -12.48 -6.28
N GLY A 51 -9.15 -13.60 -6.00
CA GLY A 51 -9.43 -14.87 -6.67
C GLY A 51 -8.62 -15.13 -7.94
N ASP A 52 -7.92 -14.12 -8.49
CA ASP A 52 -7.03 -14.34 -9.64
C ASP A 52 -5.89 -15.31 -9.28
N THR A 53 -5.60 -16.23 -10.21
CA THR A 53 -4.56 -17.24 -10.03
C THR A 53 -3.24 -16.89 -10.70
N GLU A 54 -3.24 -15.90 -11.59
CA GLU A 54 -2.00 -15.34 -12.15
C GLU A 54 -1.29 -14.53 -11.06
N THR A 55 -0.13 -15.01 -10.64
CA THR A 55 0.61 -14.43 -9.55
C THR A 55 1.94 -13.87 -10.02
N ASN A 56 2.05 -12.55 -10.03
CA ASN A 56 3.30 -11.84 -10.21
C ASN A 56 3.62 -11.05 -8.93
N LEU A 57 4.88 -10.81 -8.66
CA LEU A 57 5.27 -9.73 -7.76
C LEU A 57 5.17 -8.42 -8.52
N TYR A 58 4.54 -7.43 -7.93
CA TYR A 58 4.36 -6.13 -8.54
C TYR A 58 5.25 -5.10 -7.88
N TYR A 59 5.80 -4.19 -8.68
CA TYR A 59 6.50 -3.00 -8.22
C TYR A 59 5.83 -1.76 -8.77
N LEU A 60 5.38 -0.90 -7.88
CA LEU A 60 4.76 0.38 -8.23
C LEU A 60 5.86 1.42 -8.50
N GLN A 61 6.07 1.77 -9.78
CA GLN A 61 7.08 2.73 -10.20
C GLN A 61 6.64 4.17 -9.96
N TYR A 62 5.37 4.48 -10.25
CA TYR A 62 4.72 5.76 -10.00
C TYR A 62 3.22 5.56 -9.84
N GLY A 63 2.54 6.56 -9.24
CA GLY A 63 1.13 6.50 -8.94
C GLY A 63 0.86 6.01 -7.52
N SER A 64 -0.39 5.71 -7.23
CA SER A 64 -0.85 5.18 -5.94
C SER A 64 -1.96 4.16 -6.14
N LEU A 65 -2.01 3.14 -5.27
CA LEU A 65 -3.00 2.06 -5.33
C LEU A 65 -3.67 1.88 -3.98
N LYS A 66 -4.83 1.21 -3.99
CA LYS A 66 -5.43 0.61 -2.80
C LYS A 66 -5.53 -0.91 -2.96
N VAL A 67 -5.28 -1.64 -1.88
CA VAL A 67 -5.53 -3.08 -1.76
C VAL A 67 -6.70 -3.26 -0.81
N LEU A 68 -7.75 -3.94 -1.27
CA LEU A 68 -9.02 -4.03 -0.54
C LEU A 68 -9.68 -5.40 -0.64
N LYS A 69 -10.60 -5.62 0.30
CA LYS A 69 -11.61 -6.68 0.28
C LYS A 69 -12.97 -6.08 0.07
N THR A 70 -13.80 -6.77 -0.70
CA THR A 70 -15.21 -6.36 -0.90
C THR A 70 -16.14 -7.42 -0.31
N SER A 71 -17.10 -7.01 0.50
CA SER A 71 -18.13 -7.90 1.00
C SER A 71 -19.18 -8.25 -0.09
N SER A 72 -19.99 -9.27 0.15
CA SER A 72 -21.11 -9.64 -0.73
C SER A 72 -22.13 -8.50 -0.93
N GLU A 73 -22.15 -7.53 -0.03
CA GLU A 73 -23.03 -6.35 -0.09
C GLU A 73 -22.37 -5.14 -0.77
N GLY A 74 -21.14 -5.33 -1.32
CA GLY A 74 -20.38 -4.28 -2.00
C GLY A 74 -19.64 -3.32 -1.05
N ARG A 75 -19.58 -3.63 0.27
CA ARG A 75 -18.82 -2.81 1.22
C ARG A 75 -17.34 -3.10 1.08
N GLU A 76 -16.55 -2.06 0.91
CA GLU A 76 -15.10 -2.14 0.80
C GLU A 76 -14.41 -1.96 2.17
N GLN A 77 -13.39 -2.77 2.41
CA GLN A 77 -12.41 -2.58 3.47
C GLN A 77 -11.04 -2.43 2.82
N VAL A 78 -10.49 -1.24 2.86
CA VAL A 78 -9.10 -1.01 2.42
C VAL A 78 -8.16 -1.58 3.48
N LEU A 79 -7.33 -2.51 3.04
CA LEU A 79 -6.31 -3.16 3.86
C LEU A 79 -5.02 -2.35 3.88
N ARG A 80 -4.70 -1.72 2.74
CA ARG A 80 -3.46 -0.96 2.57
C ARG A 80 -3.57 0.01 1.41
N PHE A 81 -2.97 1.19 1.56
CA PHE A 81 -2.57 2.05 0.46
C PHE A 81 -1.13 1.76 0.08
N LEU A 82 -0.80 1.96 -1.19
CA LEU A 82 0.52 1.75 -1.76
C LEU A 82 0.96 3.01 -2.49
N ASP A 83 2.16 3.45 -2.18
CA ASP A 83 2.82 4.57 -2.83
C ASP A 83 3.94 4.10 -3.78
N ALA A 84 4.39 5.01 -4.65
CA ALA A 84 5.49 4.74 -5.57
C ALA A 84 6.75 4.27 -4.82
N GLY A 85 7.39 3.22 -5.34
CA GLY A 85 8.55 2.61 -4.71
C GLY A 85 8.26 1.33 -3.94
N GLU A 86 6.99 0.95 -3.76
CA GLU A 86 6.61 -0.23 -3.02
C GLU A 86 6.43 -1.47 -3.89
N ILE A 87 6.70 -2.64 -3.29
CA ILE A 87 6.34 -3.95 -3.84
C ILE A 87 5.06 -4.45 -3.20
N PHE A 88 4.29 -5.26 -3.93
CA PHE A 88 3.04 -5.82 -3.43
C PHE A 88 2.70 -7.16 -4.09
N ASN A 89 1.70 -7.85 -3.54
CA ASN A 89 1.24 -9.18 -3.94
C ASN A 89 2.20 -10.33 -3.60
N GLU A 90 3.03 -10.18 -2.58
CA GLU A 90 3.94 -11.25 -2.13
C GLU A 90 3.14 -12.50 -1.72
N ILE A 91 1.97 -12.31 -1.09
CA ILE A 91 1.11 -13.42 -0.69
C ILE A 91 0.67 -14.23 -1.92
N GLY A 92 0.18 -13.57 -2.98
CA GLY A 92 -0.21 -14.22 -4.21
C GLY A 92 0.94 -15.01 -4.85
N VAL A 93 2.14 -14.43 -4.85
CA VAL A 93 3.34 -15.07 -5.41
C VAL A 93 3.77 -16.29 -4.61
N PHE A 94 3.93 -16.16 -3.29
CA PHE A 94 4.59 -17.19 -2.47
C PHE A 94 3.62 -18.22 -1.89
N ALA A 95 2.35 -17.88 -1.65
CA ALA A 95 1.38 -18.83 -1.09
C ALA A 95 0.88 -19.90 -2.06
N LYS A 96 1.17 -19.79 -3.36
CA LYS A 96 0.64 -20.69 -4.42
C LYS A 96 -0.89 -20.78 -4.42
N ARG A 97 -1.55 -19.70 -4.11
CA ARG A 97 -3.00 -19.58 -4.01
C ARG A 97 -3.48 -18.36 -4.79
N ALA A 98 -4.76 -18.33 -5.06
CA ALA A 98 -5.42 -17.15 -5.62
C ALA A 98 -5.16 -15.90 -4.77
N ASN A 99 -5.14 -14.74 -5.41
CA ASN A 99 -4.94 -13.45 -4.74
C ASN A 99 -5.98 -13.26 -3.63
N PRO A 100 -5.57 -12.93 -2.40
CA PRO A 100 -6.48 -12.82 -1.26
C PRO A 100 -7.28 -11.51 -1.25
N ALA A 101 -6.95 -10.55 -2.11
CA ALA A 101 -7.53 -9.21 -2.15
C ALA A 101 -7.47 -8.65 -3.57
N THR A 102 -8.20 -7.57 -3.82
CA THR A 102 -8.18 -6.82 -5.09
C THR A 102 -7.26 -5.61 -4.96
N ALA A 103 -6.50 -5.28 -6.01
CA ALA A 103 -5.72 -4.05 -6.11
C ALA A 103 -6.28 -3.13 -7.20
N ILE A 104 -6.49 -1.86 -6.86
CA ILE A 104 -7.08 -0.83 -7.73
C ILE A 104 -6.18 0.40 -7.77
N ALA A 105 -5.97 0.96 -8.96
CA ALA A 105 -5.23 2.20 -9.14
C ALA A 105 -6.09 3.40 -8.70
N LEU A 106 -5.54 4.24 -7.83
CA LEU A 106 -6.20 5.49 -7.38
C LEU A 106 -5.96 6.64 -8.38
N GLU A 107 -4.88 6.54 -9.13
CA GLU A 107 -4.48 7.47 -10.18
C GLU A 107 -3.76 6.71 -11.29
N GLU A 108 -3.37 7.39 -12.38
CA GLU A 108 -2.55 6.74 -13.40
C GLU A 108 -1.29 6.16 -12.75
N SER A 109 -1.11 4.86 -12.89
CA SER A 109 -0.08 4.11 -12.17
C SER A 109 0.73 3.22 -13.09
N GLY A 110 2.05 3.36 -13.02
CA GLY A 110 2.98 2.54 -13.78
C GLY A 110 3.57 1.42 -12.94
N ILE A 111 3.38 0.18 -13.39
CA ILE A 111 3.65 -1.02 -12.60
C ILE A 111 4.51 -1.99 -13.39
N TRP A 112 5.55 -2.50 -12.74
CA TRP A 112 6.32 -3.65 -13.22
C TRP A 112 5.76 -4.94 -12.62
N LEU A 113 5.57 -5.94 -13.47
CA LEU A 113 5.16 -7.28 -13.11
C LEU A 113 6.38 -8.18 -13.20
N LEU A 114 6.79 -8.75 -12.09
CA LEU A 114 7.91 -9.69 -12.00
C LEU A 114 7.35 -11.10 -11.94
N PRO A 115 7.57 -11.94 -12.97
CA PRO A 115 7.05 -13.29 -13.00
C PRO A 115 7.57 -14.12 -11.83
N ARG A 116 6.67 -14.88 -11.22
CA ARG A 116 6.99 -15.75 -10.09
C ARG A 116 8.19 -16.66 -10.36
N GLN A 117 8.26 -17.30 -11.53
CA GLN A 117 9.33 -18.23 -11.87
C GLN A 117 10.71 -17.55 -11.79
N ALA A 118 10.82 -16.33 -12.34
CA ALA A 118 12.09 -15.58 -12.29
C ALA A 118 12.51 -15.24 -10.85
N LEU A 119 11.53 -15.00 -9.96
CA LEU A 119 11.80 -14.79 -8.53
C LEU A 119 12.21 -16.10 -7.83
N GLU A 120 11.53 -17.21 -8.09
CA GLU A 120 11.86 -18.52 -7.52
C GLU A 120 13.31 -18.92 -7.88
N ASP A 121 13.71 -18.73 -9.14
CA ASP A 121 15.07 -19.02 -9.61
C ASP A 121 16.13 -18.22 -8.84
N VAL A 122 15.86 -16.91 -8.62
CA VAL A 122 16.73 -16.04 -7.82
C VAL A 122 16.80 -16.48 -6.36
N LEU A 123 15.67 -16.81 -5.75
CA LEU A 123 15.61 -17.19 -4.33
C LEU A 123 16.30 -18.54 -4.07
N LEU A 124 16.18 -19.49 -4.99
CA LEU A 124 16.86 -20.79 -4.89
C LEU A 124 18.39 -20.64 -5.02
N ALA A 125 18.84 -19.73 -5.89
CA ALA A 125 20.26 -19.44 -6.05
C ALA A 125 20.85 -18.60 -4.91
N HIS A 126 20.03 -17.76 -4.25
CA HIS A 126 20.43 -16.81 -3.23
C HIS A 126 19.55 -16.90 -1.96
N PRO A 127 19.74 -17.92 -1.10
CA PRO A 127 18.87 -18.15 0.06
C PRO A 127 18.81 -16.99 1.07
N ARG A 128 19.84 -16.14 1.15
CA ARG A 128 19.81 -14.94 2.00
C ARG A 128 18.72 -13.95 1.60
N THR A 129 18.45 -13.85 0.30
CA THR A 129 17.35 -13.02 -0.23
C THR A 129 15.99 -13.52 0.26
N ALA A 130 15.82 -14.84 0.38
CA ALA A 130 14.59 -15.41 0.93
C ALA A 130 14.39 -15.02 2.41
N LEU A 131 15.45 -14.95 3.22
CA LEU A 131 15.37 -14.49 4.61
C LEU A 131 14.93 -13.04 4.69
N GLN A 132 15.45 -12.15 3.86
CA GLN A 132 15.06 -10.74 3.82
C GLN A 132 13.59 -10.56 3.38
N ILE A 133 13.12 -11.37 2.44
CA ILE A 133 11.69 -11.38 2.09
C ILE A 133 10.83 -11.83 3.28
N MET A 134 11.27 -12.86 4.02
CA MET A 134 10.55 -13.33 5.21
C MET A 134 10.49 -12.24 6.29
N GLU A 135 11.55 -11.47 6.51
CA GLU A 135 11.55 -10.32 7.42
C GLU A 135 10.51 -9.27 6.99
N THR A 136 10.52 -8.87 5.70
CA THR A 136 9.51 -7.95 5.15
C THR A 136 8.07 -8.48 5.32
N MET A 137 7.86 -9.79 5.10
CA MET A 137 6.55 -10.42 5.30
C MET A 137 6.14 -10.44 6.78
N ALA A 138 7.09 -10.64 7.71
CA ALA A 138 6.84 -10.58 9.15
C ALA A 138 6.37 -9.18 9.57
N ASP A 139 7.00 -8.11 9.10
CA ASP A 139 6.60 -6.73 9.37
C ASP A 139 5.19 -6.43 8.85
N ARG A 140 4.85 -6.95 7.66
CA ARG A 140 3.50 -6.83 7.11
C ARG A 140 2.46 -7.62 7.93
N PHE A 141 2.84 -8.78 8.42
CA PHE A 141 1.98 -9.55 9.32
C PHE A 141 1.71 -8.80 10.63
N ILE A 142 2.74 -8.17 11.21
CA ILE A 142 2.58 -7.28 12.39
C ILE A 142 1.60 -6.15 12.08
N SER A 143 1.71 -5.52 10.90
CA SER A 143 0.80 -4.44 10.49
C SER A 143 -0.66 -4.93 10.34
N LEU A 144 -0.87 -6.14 9.81
CA LEU A 144 -2.21 -6.74 9.72
C LEU A 144 -2.79 -7.08 11.11
N VAL A 145 -1.97 -7.56 12.03
CA VAL A 145 -2.38 -7.79 13.43
C VAL A 145 -2.81 -6.47 14.08
N ALA A 146 -2.03 -5.40 13.88
CA ALA A 146 -2.35 -4.06 14.38
C ALA A 146 -3.67 -3.55 13.79
N LEU A 147 -3.87 -3.68 12.47
CA LEU A 147 -5.12 -3.30 11.81
C LEU A 147 -6.32 -4.07 12.38
N THR A 148 -6.18 -5.37 12.60
CA THR A 148 -7.23 -6.20 13.18
C THR A 148 -7.59 -5.74 14.59
N ALA A 149 -6.60 -5.45 15.42
CA ALA A 149 -6.79 -4.91 16.77
C ALA A 149 -7.47 -3.55 16.73
N ASP A 150 -7.04 -2.65 15.85
CA ASP A 150 -7.64 -1.32 15.71
C ASP A 150 -9.12 -1.40 15.28
N LEU A 151 -9.44 -2.26 14.31
CA LEU A 151 -10.82 -2.44 13.86
C LEU A 151 -11.73 -3.07 14.95
N SER A 152 -11.18 -3.91 15.83
CA SER A 152 -11.94 -4.64 16.84
C SER A 152 -12.07 -3.88 18.17
N LEU A 153 -11.05 -3.09 18.54
CA LEU A 153 -10.91 -2.56 19.89
C LEU A 153 -11.02 -1.03 19.99
N ARG A 154 -10.89 -0.32 18.85
CA ARG A 154 -10.87 1.15 18.85
C ARG A 154 -12.12 1.75 18.25
N THR A 155 -12.52 2.91 18.76
CA THR A 155 -13.59 3.73 18.16
C THR A 155 -13.15 4.26 16.78
N VAL A 156 -14.11 4.71 15.96
CA VAL A 156 -13.80 5.35 14.66
C VAL A 156 -12.96 6.62 14.86
N GLU A 157 -13.26 7.39 15.92
CA GLU A 157 -12.49 8.60 16.27
C GLU A 157 -11.04 8.26 16.60
N ALA A 158 -10.81 7.23 17.42
CA ALA A 158 -9.46 6.80 17.80
C ALA A 158 -8.66 6.30 16.59
N ARG A 159 -9.28 5.53 15.70
CA ARG A 159 -8.65 5.06 14.46
C ARG A 159 -8.32 6.22 13.52
N PHE A 160 -9.21 7.22 13.41
CA PHE A 160 -8.97 8.41 12.60
C PHE A 160 -7.85 9.28 13.19
N ALA A 161 -7.85 9.50 14.51
CA ALA A 161 -6.78 10.22 15.20
C ALA A 161 -5.41 9.54 15.00
N LYS A 162 -5.36 8.22 15.13
CA LYS A 162 -4.16 7.41 14.87
C LYS A 162 -3.68 7.57 13.42
N LEU A 163 -4.58 7.43 12.44
CA LEU A 163 -4.26 7.62 11.02
C LEU A 163 -3.63 8.99 10.76
N LEU A 164 -4.19 10.06 11.33
CA LEU A 164 -3.63 11.41 11.17
C LEU A 164 -2.22 11.52 11.76
N LEU A 165 -1.99 10.95 12.96
CA LEU A 165 -0.68 10.98 13.61
C LEU A 165 0.38 10.21 12.84
N GLU A 166 0.02 9.08 12.22
CA GLU A 166 0.92 8.23 11.44
C GLU A 166 1.27 8.83 10.06
N GLN A 167 0.34 9.59 9.47
CA GLN A 167 0.49 10.14 8.12
C GLN A 167 1.02 11.57 8.07
N ALA A 168 1.03 12.28 9.22
CA ALA A 168 1.45 13.66 9.26
C ALA A 168 2.97 13.82 9.17
N GLU A 169 3.42 14.60 8.21
CA GLU A 169 4.78 15.13 8.17
C GLU A 169 4.80 16.43 9.02
N GLY A 170 5.36 16.36 10.22
CA GLY A 170 5.14 17.38 11.24
C GLY A 170 3.68 17.35 11.72
N ASP A 171 2.93 18.40 11.45
CA ASP A 171 1.51 18.52 11.80
C ASP A 171 0.60 18.68 10.58
N VAL A 172 1.10 18.35 9.38
CA VAL A 172 0.38 18.53 8.11
C VAL A 172 0.33 17.23 7.33
N ILE A 173 -0.83 16.94 6.76
CA ILE A 173 -1.05 15.85 5.82
C ILE A 173 -1.51 16.48 4.50
N GLU A 174 -0.73 16.28 3.42
CA GLU A 174 -1.17 16.66 2.08
C GLU A 174 -2.33 15.77 1.63
N ARG A 175 -3.38 16.38 1.09
CA ARG A 175 -4.52 15.63 0.58
C ARG A 175 -4.18 15.02 -0.79
N ARG A 176 -3.98 13.72 -0.79
CA ARG A 176 -3.82 12.87 -1.97
C ARG A 176 -5.14 12.16 -2.30
N ARG A 177 -5.14 11.32 -3.34
CA ARG A 177 -6.35 10.57 -3.73
C ARG A 177 -6.90 9.67 -2.61
N TRP A 178 -6.04 9.08 -1.78
CA TRP A 178 -6.45 8.24 -0.65
C TRP A 178 -6.99 9.05 0.56
N THR A 179 -6.80 10.36 0.60
CA THR A 179 -7.32 11.23 1.67
C THR A 179 -8.74 11.75 1.39
N THR A 180 -9.46 11.19 0.42
CA THR A 180 -10.90 11.44 0.29
C THR A 180 -11.63 10.83 1.49
N GLN A 181 -12.75 11.42 1.89
CA GLN A 181 -13.53 10.89 3.02
C GLN A 181 -13.99 9.45 2.77
N ALA A 182 -14.29 9.08 1.53
CA ALA A 182 -14.69 7.73 1.16
C ALA A 182 -13.54 6.73 1.35
N GLU A 183 -12.35 7.05 0.83
CA GLU A 183 -11.18 6.16 0.96
C GLU A 183 -10.71 6.04 2.41
N MET A 184 -10.66 7.15 3.15
CA MET A 184 -10.35 7.13 4.58
C MET A 184 -11.37 6.31 5.36
N ALA A 185 -12.68 6.46 5.07
CA ALA A 185 -13.71 5.68 5.74
C ALA A 185 -13.57 4.18 5.46
N SER A 186 -13.31 3.80 4.20
CA SER A 186 -13.07 2.41 3.81
C SER A 186 -11.83 1.82 4.49
N HIS A 187 -10.76 2.62 4.66
CA HIS A 187 -9.57 2.20 5.39
C HIS A 187 -9.85 2.02 6.90
N LEU A 188 -10.59 2.96 7.48
CA LEU A 188 -10.97 2.93 8.90
C LEU A 188 -12.09 1.92 9.22
N GLY A 189 -12.59 1.16 8.24
CA GLY A 189 -13.66 0.18 8.42
C GLY A 189 -14.98 0.81 8.83
N THR A 190 -15.31 1.98 8.27
CA THR A 190 -16.54 2.73 8.55
C THR A 190 -17.15 3.28 7.26
N VAL A 191 -18.18 4.11 7.38
CA VAL A 191 -18.83 4.81 6.25
C VAL A 191 -18.54 6.31 6.29
N ALA A 192 -18.61 6.97 5.14
CA ALA A 192 -18.26 8.38 4.99
C ALA A 192 -19.05 9.30 5.95
N ASP A 193 -20.33 9.01 6.19
CA ASP A 193 -21.18 9.81 7.10
C ASP A 193 -20.71 9.76 8.56
N VAL A 194 -20.24 8.60 9.01
CA VAL A 194 -19.70 8.45 10.37
C VAL A 194 -18.38 9.20 10.48
N LEU A 195 -17.48 9.03 9.50
CA LEU A 195 -16.21 9.76 9.46
C LEU A 195 -16.44 11.28 9.38
N SER A 196 -17.38 11.75 8.57
CA SER A 196 -17.73 13.17 8.49
C SER A 196 -18.17 13.76 9.84
N ARG A 197 -18.87 12.98 10.66
CA ARG A 197 -19.24 13.43 12.03
C ARG A 197 -18.02 13.54 12.91
N VAL A 198 -17.14 12.55 12.89
CA VAL A 198 -15.88 12.58 13.65
C VAL A 198 -15.02 13.79 13.26
N ILE A 199 -14.84 14.04 11.95
CA ILE A 199 -14.07 15.19 11.45
C ILE A 199 -14.68 16.50 11.97
N ARG A 200 -16.00 16.65 11.90
CA ARG A 200 -16.72 17.83 12.39
C ARG A 200 -16.49 18.08 13.89
N GLU A 201 -16.57 17.03 14.69
CA GLU A 201 -16.37 17.15 16.14
C GLU A 201 -14.93 17.56 16.48
N LEU A 202 -13.93 16.92 15.86
CA LEU A 202 -12.52 17.27 16.07
C LEU A 202 -12.20 18.70 15.58
N THR A 203 -12.81 19.14 14.46
CA THR A 203 -12.67 20.52 13.96
C THR A 203 -13.33 21.52 14.89
N LYS A 204 -14.53 21.22 15.39
CA LYS A 204 -15.29 22.10 16.31
C LYS A 204 -14.55 22.36 17.62
N VAL A 205 -13.83 21.37 18.13
CA VAL A 205 -13.03 21.50 19.36
C VAL A 205 -11.59 21.99 19.10
N GLY A 206 -11.27 22.31 17.84
CA GLY A 206 -9.97 22.89 17.48
C GLY A 206 -8.78 21.94 17.50
N ILE A 207 -9.02 20.62 17.43
CA ILE A 207 -7.94 19.62 17.41
C ILE A 207 -7.36 19.48 16.01
N VAL A 208 -8.22 19.53 14.97
CA VAL A 208 -7.79 19.43 13.57
C VAL A 208 -8.46 20.51 12.72
N GLU A 209 -7.81 20.88 11.64
CA GLU A 209 -8.35 21.70 10.58
C GLU A 209 -8.26 20.95 9.25
N MET A 210 -9.29 21.03 8.43
CA MET A 210 -9.31 20.40 7.11
C MET A 210 -9.70 21.40 6.03
N ASP A 211 -8.83 21.60 5.06
CA ASP A 211 -9.11 22.38 3.85
C ASP A 211 -9.10 21.48 2.59
N LYS A 212 -9.10 22.08 1.41
CA LYS A 212 -9.09 21.33 0.14
C LYS A 212 -7.77 20.63 -0.16
N GLN A 213 -6.67 21.09 0.43
CA GLN A 213 -5.30 20.65 0.11
C GLN A 213 -4.63 19.94 1.28
N HIS A 214 -5.02 20.27 2.53
CA HIS A 214 -4.34 19.77 3.72
C HIS A 214 -5.32 19.34 4.80
N ILE A 215 -4.83 18.47 5.66
CA ILE A 215 -5.37 18.22 7.00
C ILE A 215 -4.26 18.65 7.97
N ARG A 216 -4.57 19.58 8.88
CA ARG A 216 -3.62 20.09 9.88
C ARG A 216 -4.01 19.61 11.26
N ILE A 217 -3.03 19.17 12.01
CA ILE A 217 -3.15 18.87 13.43
C ILE A 217 -2.87 20.15 14.19
N LEU A 218 -3.87 20.68 14.88
CA LEU A 218 -3.76 21.93 15.66
C LEU A 218 -3.39 21.65 17.12
N ASP A 219 -3.82 20.52 17.66
CA ASP A 219 -3.48 20.04 19.00
C ASP A 219 -3.06 18.56 18.95
N ARG A 220 -1.76 18.34 18.80
CA ARG A 220 -1.18 16.98 18.71
C ARG A 220 -1.31 16.21 20.03
N GLU A 221 -1.24 16.90 21.17
CA GLU A 221 -1.33 16.25 22.48
C GLU A 221 -2.73 15.69 22.71
N GLU A 222 -3.75 16.51 22.47
CA GLU A 222 -5.14 16.07 22.59
C GLU A 222 -5.49 15.00 21.54
N LEU A 223 -5.02 15.14 20.29
CA LEU A 223 -5.20 14.12 19.26
C LEU A 223 -4.57 12.78 19.65
N THR A 224 -3.40 12.80 20.29
CA THR A 224 -2.74 11.59 20.80
C THR A 224 -3.57 10.91 21.90
N LYS A 225 -4.17 11.69 22.81
CA LYS A 225 -5.10 11.14 23.83
C LYS A 225 -6.30 10.47 23.18
N ARG A 226 -6.89 11.10 22.14
CA ARG A 226 -8.02 10.54 21.38
C ARG A 226 -7.66 9.27 20.65
N ALA A 227 -6.44 9.12 20.17
CA ALA A 227 -5.95 7.92 19.50
C ALA A 227 -5.79 6.70 20.44
N MET A 228 -5.77 6.90 21.76
CA MET A 228 -5.61 5.81 22.74
C MET A 228 -6.93 5.16 23.19
N ILE A 229 -8.07 5.77 22.87
CA ILE A 229 -9.41 5.31 23.25
C ILE A 229 -9.97 4.40 22.17
#